data_2511668550bce0f0d8715a20f8b1268e
#
_entry.id   2511668550bce0f0d8715a20f8b1268e
#
_cell.length_a   1.000
_cell.length_b   1.000
_cell.length_c   1.000
_cell.angle_alpha   90.00
_cell.angle_beta   90.00
_cell.angle_gamma   90.00
#
_symmetry.space_group_name_H-M   'P 1'
#
loop_
_entity.id
_entity.type
_entity.pdbx_description
1 polymer ?
#
loop_
_entity_poly.entity_id
_entity_poly.type
_entity_poly.pdbx_seq_one_letter_code
_entity_poly.pdbx_strand_id
1 'polypeptide(L)'
;MTDLRLAPRTGREVRVRAPGKVNLSLRVGPRRPDGYHPLSTVFQAVSVYEDVVASAADELRVTVSGPQSELVPTDGSNLALRAARALADRTGVSDGVHLHLHKGVPVAGGMAGGSADAAAALLACDAFWGTGLGREELHELAADLGSDVPFLLMGQTAVGAGRGDLLTAALSRGEYHWAFGVRDEGLATPRVFEEFDALGGGHPGPEPDADVTLLQALRAGDAPAVGALLHNDLQDAAVELAPGLVETLAVAEDAGALGVVVSGSGPTVAALARSRQHALVIAAAMTAAGVADSVLTASGPVPGARVVAGSDVL
;
A
#
# COMPACT_ATOMS: atom_id res chain seq x y z
N MET A 1 -43.16 -22.23 -4.62
CA MET A 1 -42.00 -21.32 -4.59
C MET A 1 -40.79 -22.20 -4.77
N THR A 2 -40.23 -22.25 -5.95
CA THR A 2 -39.13 -23.14 -6.33
C THR A 2 -37.84 -22.47 -5.94
N ASP A 3 -37.16 -23.06 -4.95
CA ASP A 3 -35.83 -22.62 -4.48
C ASP A 3 -34.83 -22.87 -5.63
N LEU A 4 -34.54 -21.82 -6.40
CA LEU A 4 -33.49 -21.82 -7.40
C LEU A 4 -32.13 -21.70 -6.70
N ARG A 5 -31.72 -22.79 -6.05
CA ARG A 5 -30.30 -22.94 -5.65
C ARG A 5 -29.51 -23.03 -6.97
N LEU A 6 -28.83 -21.96 -7.30
CA LEU A 6 -27.83 -21.96 -8.36
C LEU A 6 -26.82 -23.08 -8.06
N ALA A 7 -26.62 -23.96 -9.06
CA ALA A 7 -25.65 -25.05 -8.96
C ALA A 7 -24.27 -24.51 -8.53
N PRO A 8 -23.47 -25.28 -7.77
CA PRO A 8 -22.14 -24.86 -7.34
C PRO A 8 -21.32 -24.44 -8.57
N ARG A 9 -20.78 -23.21 -8.52
CA ARG A 9 -19.98 -22.60 -9.59
C ARG A 9 -18.56 -23.22 -9.62
N THR A 10 -18.50 -24.56 -9.72
CA THR A 10 -17.21 -25.28 -9.83
C THR A 10 -16.51 -24.86 -11.12
N GLY A 11 -15.30 -24.30 -10.97
CA GLY A 11 -14.45 -23.87 -12.09
C GLY A 11 -14.44 -22.36 -12.38
N ARG A 12 -15.20 -21.53 -11.65
CA ARG A 12 -15.10 -20.07 -11.76
C ARG A 12 -14.04 -19.55 -10.81
N GLU A 13 -13.08 -18.84 -11.36
CA GLU A 13 -12.09 -18.10 -10.59
C GLU A 13 -12.15 -16.62 -10.98
N VAL A 14 -11.92 -15.74 -10.00
CA VAL A 14 -11.75 -14.31 -10.23
C VAL A 14 -10.38 -13.92 -9.68
N ARG A 15 -9.56 -13.37 -10.55
CA ARG A 15 -8.25 -12.83 -10.16
C ARG A 15 -8.31 -11.32 -10.13
N VAL A 16 -7.80 -10.75 -9.05
CA VAL A 16 -7.65 -9.30 -8.87
C VAL A 16 -6.20 -9.00 -8.52
N ARG A 17 -5.67 -7.97 -9.13
CA ARG A 17 -4.34 -7.41 -8.85
C ARG A 17 -4.49 -6.06 -8.18
N ALA A 18 -3.82 -5.84 -7.04
CA ALA A 18 -3.75 -4.57 -6.35
C ALA A 18 -2.29 -4.09 -6.21
N PRO A 19 -2.01 -2.79 -6.38
CA PRO A 19 -0.67 -2.25 -6.27
C PRO A 19 -0.25 -2.09 -4.82
N GLY A 20 1.06 -1.96 -4.57
CA GLY A 20 1.60 -1.32 -3.39
C GLY A 20 1.54 0.21 -3.52
N LYS A 21 2.01 0.91 -2.48
CA LYS A 21 2.08 2.38 -2.47
C LYS A 21 3.42 2.89 -1.96
N VAL A 22 3.69 4.15 -2.28
CA VAL A 22 4.68 4.99 -1.60
C VAL A 22 4.02 6.29 -1.15
N ASN A 23 4.45 6.84 -0.02
CA ASN A 23 4.08 8.19 0.39
C ASN A 23 5.12 9.15 -0.20
N LEU A 24 4.68 10.07 -1.07
CA LEU A 24 5.54 11.13 -1.60
C LEU A 24 5.69 12.25 -0.57
N SER A 25 4.66 12.47 0.22
CA SER A 25 4.67 13.33 1.41
C SER A 25 3.82 12.69 2.48
N LEU A 26 4.29 12.66 3.72
CA LEU A 26 3.54 12.26 4.90
C LEU A 26 3.80 13.27 6.02
N ARG A 27 2.76 14.05 6.32
CA ARG A 27 2.78 15.01 7.41
C ARG A 27 1.85 14.54 8.51
N VAL A 28 2.33 14.60 9.74
CA VAL A 28 1.65 14.07 10.91
C VAL A 28 1.31 15.23 11.86
N GLY A 29 0.04 15.42 12.12
CA GLY A 29 -0.44 16.43 13.05
C GLY A 29 -0.38 15.98 14.51
N PRO A 30 -0.81 16.85 15.43
CA PRO A 30 -0.79 16.56 16.86
C PRO A 30 -1.73 15.41 17.21
N ARG A 31 -1.35 14.62 18.22
CA ARG A 31 -2.15 13.50 18.72
C ARG A 31 -3.50 14.00 19.24
N ARG A 32 -4.58 13.42 18.74
CA ARG A 32 -5.94 13.71 19.17
C ARG A 32 -6.33 12.91 20.44
N PRO A 33 -7.40 13.32 21.15
CA PRO A 33 -7.88 12.58 22.33
C PRO A 33 -8.30 11.14 22.06
N ASP A 34 -8.63 10.79 20.82
CA ASP A 34 -8.94 9.42 20.39
C ASP A 34 -7.69 8.54 20.20
N GLY A 35 -6.50 9.13 20.39
CA GLY A 35 -5.21 8.46 20.27
C GLY A 35 -4.61 8.46 18.87
N TYR A 36 -5.32 8.99 17.86
CA TYR A 36 -4.84 9.08 16.47
C TYR A 36 -4.23 10.45 16.16
N HIS A 37 -3.39 10.46 15.12
CA HIS A 37 -2.84 11.69 14.53
C HIS A 37 -3.60 12.03 13.26
N PRO A 38 -4.01 13.30 13.05
CA PRO A 38 -4.48 13.72 11.75
C PRO A 38 -3.31 13.71 10.76
N LEU A 39 -3.53 13.20 9.59
CA LEU A 39 -2.54 13.06 8.54
C LEU A 39 -2.88 13.95 7.35
N SER A 40 -1.83 14.45 6.68
CA SER A 40 -1.88 14.90 5.30
C SER A 40 -0.81 14.16 4.52
N THR A 41 -1.21 13.37 3.54
CA THR A 41 -0.29 12.55 2.78
C THR A 41 -0.58 12.63 1.29
N VAL A 42 0.47 12.49 0.48
CA VAL A 42 0.35 12.30 -0.96
C VAL A 42 0.81 10.89 -1.27
N PHE A 43 -0.14 10.03 -1.64
CA PHE A 43 0.11 8.66 -2.06
C PHE A 43 0.38 8.55 -3.55
N GLN A 44 1.26 7.62 -3.93
CA GLN A 44 1.37 7.13 -5.30
C GLN A 44 1.34 5.60 -5.31
N ALA A 45 0.44 5.02 -6.12
CA ALA A 45 0.40 3.59 -6.37
C ALA A 45 1.57 3.19 -7.30
N VAL A 46 2.25 2.10 -6.96
CA VAL A 46 3.46 1.63 -7.66
C VAL A 46 3.31 0.21 -8.18
N SER A 47 4.07 -0.14 -9.23
CA SER A 47 3.98 -1.40 -9.97
C SER A 47 4.64 -2.59 -9.24
N VAL A 48 4.51 -2.65 -7.92
CA VAL A 48 4.71 -3.85 -7.09
C VAL A 48 3.33 -4.31 -6.67
N TYR A 49 2.97 -5.57 -6.89
CA TYR A 49 1.59 -6.00 -6.83
C TYR A 49 1.35 -7.19 -5.91
N GLU A 50 0.15 -7.23 -5.34
CA GLU A 50 -0.48 -8.40 -4.77
C GLU A 50 -1.48 -8.97 -5.78
N ASP A 51 -1.48 -10.27 -5.96
CA ASP A 51 -2.52 -10.96 -6.73
C ASP A 51 -3.40 -11.79 -5.79
N VAL A 52 -4.70 -11.63 -5.88
CA VAL A 52 -5.69 -12.39 -5.11
C VAL A 52 -6.60 -13.16 -6.07
N VAL A 53 -6.69 -14.46 -5.85
CA VAL A 53 -7.60 -15.34 -6.61
C VAL A 53 -8.71 -15.80 -5.69
N ALA A 54 -9.96 -15.47 -6.05
CA ALA A 54 -11.18 -15.98 -5.40
C ALA A 54 -11.70 -17.19 -6.15
N SER A 55 -11.94 -18.28 -5.45
CA SER A 55 -12.49 -19.53 -5.98
C SER A 55 -13.51 -20.13 -5.01
N ALA A 56 -14.33 -21.09 -5.50
CA ALA A 56 -15.38 -21.72 -4.69
C ALA A 56 -14.80 -22.51 -3.52
N ALA A 57 -15.44 -22.39 -2.36
CA ALA A 57 -15.15 -23.18 -1.15
C ALA A 57 -16.42 -23.29 -0.29
N ASP A 58 -16.44 -24.25 0.63
CA ASP A 58 -17.57 -24.43 1.57
C ASP A 58 -17.56 -23.38 2.69
N GLU A 59 -16.38 -22.79 2.97
CA GLU A 59 -16.18 -21.78 4.01
C GLU A 59 -15.20 -20.69 3.55
N LEU A 60 -15.12 -19.61 4.33
CA LEU A 60 -14.12 -18.55 4.12
C LEU A 60 -12.74 -19.05 4.55
N ARG A 61 -11.80 -19.16 3.62
CA ARG A 61 -10.44 -19.56 3.89
C ARG A 61 -9.43 -18.79 3.04
N VAL A 62 -8.20 -18.70 3.54
CA VAL A 62 -7.09 -18.06 2.83
C VAL A 62 -5.89 -19.00 2.76
N THR A 63 -5.17 -18.92 1.66
CA THR A 63 -3.82 -19.50 1.48
C THR A 63 -2.91 -18.44 0.91
N VAL A 64 -1.62 -18.52 1.23
CA VAL A 64 -0.63 -17.50 0.86
C VAL A 64 0.55 -18.16 0.16
N SER A 65 1.11 -17.50 -0.83
CA SER A 65 2.34 -17.87 -1.54
C SER A 65 3.16 -16.62 -1.88
N GLY A 66 4.36 -16.81 -2.40
CA GLY A 66 5.26 -15.71 -2.75
C GLY A 66 6.24 -15.34 -1.63
N PRO A 67 7.04 -14.27 -1.82
CA PRO A 67 8.01 -13.81 -0.83
C PRO A 67 7.38 -13.48 0.51
N GLN A 68 8.03 -13.83 1.61
CA GLN A 68 7.60 -13.56 2.99
C GLN A 68 6.18 -14.09 3.33
N SER A 69 5.68 -15.09 2.57
CA SER A 69 4.34 -15.66 2.79
C SER A 69 4.18 -16.29 4.18
N GLU A 70 5.25 -16.76 4.79
CA GLU A 70 5.30 -17.31 6.15
C GLU A 70 5.01 -16.27 7.26
N LEU A 71 5.17 -14.98 6.96
CA LEU A 71 4.88 -13.88 7.88
C LEU A 71 3.41 -13.43 7.83
N VAL A 72 2.64 -13.93 6.85
CA VAL A 72 1.24 -13.52 6.65
C VAL A 72 0.31 -14.46 7.41
N PRO A 73 -0.51 -13.95 8.36
CA PRO A 73 -1.47 -14.79 9.08
C PRO A 73 -2.50 -15.39 8.12
N THR A 74 -2.92 -16.62 8.38
CA THR A 74 -3.97 -17.34 7.62
C THR A 74 -5.25 -17.56 8.43
N ASP A 75 -5.35 -16.91 9.58
CA ASP A 75 -6.50 -16.95 10.47
C ASP A 75 -7.43 -15.72 10.31
N GLY A 76 -8.37 -15.55 11.21
CA GLY A 76 -9.34 -14.43 11.19
C GLY A 76 -8.75 -13.03 11.33
N SER A 77 -7.45 -12.88 11.64
CA SER A 77 -6.74 -11.59 11.65
C SER A 77 -6.31 -11.14 10.27
N ASN A 78 -6.28 -12.03 9.26
CA ASN A 78 -5.92 -11.72 7.90
C ASN A 78 -6.90 -10.71 7.28
N LEU A 79 -6.37 -9.60 6.75
CA LEU A 79 -7.20 -8.51 6.22
C LEU A 79 -8.03 -8.92 4.99
N ALA A 80 -7.54 -9.84 4.14
CA ALA A 80 -8.32 -10.35 3.01
C ALA A 80 -9.51 -11.19 3.48
N LEU A 81 -9.35 -12.02 4.52
CA LEU A 81 -10.48 -12.73 5.13
C LEU A 81 -11.48 -11.77 5.79
N ARG A 82 -10.99 -10.73 6.46
CA ARG A 82 -11.85 -9.70 7.05
C ARG A 82 -12.62 -8.95 5.97
N ALA A 83 -11.99 -8.66 4.83
CA ALA A 83 -12.61 -8.03 3.68
C ALA A 83 -13.74 -8.90 3.10
N ALA A 84 -13.49 -10.19 2.89
CA ALA A 84 -14.51 -11.14 2.42
C ALA A 84 -15.68 -11.23 3.40
N ARG A 85 -15.41 -11.29 4.70
CA ARG A 85 -16.45 -11.34 5.74
C ARG A 85 -17.29 -10.06 5.77
N ALA A 86 -16.63 -8.89 5.76
CA ALA A 86 -17.33 -7.60 5.74
C ALA A 86 -18.26 -7.45 4.53
N LEU A 87 -17.81 -7.91 3.35
CA LEU A 87 -18.64 -7.92 2.14
C LEU A 87 -19.82 -8.90 2.26
N ALA A 88 -19.59 -10.12 2.78
CA ALA A 88 -20.63 -11.12 2.99
C ALA A 88 -21.69 -10.62 3.97
N ASP A 89 -21.27 -10.04 5.10
CA ASP A 89 -22.17 -9.47 6.10
C ASP A 89 -23.01 -8.29 5.53
N ARG A 90 -22.40 -7.43 4.73
CA ARG A 90 -23.08 -6.28 4.07
C ARG A 90 -24.12 -6.73 3.05
N THR A 91 -23.88 -7.83 2.33
CA THR A 91 -24.70 -8.28 1.20
C THR A 91 -25.60 -9.46 1.49
N GLY A 92 -25.44 -10.09 2.67
CA GLY A 92 -26.20 -11.30 3.09
C GLY A 92 -25.74 -12.56 2.35
N VAL A 93 -24.56 -12.57 1.73
CA VAL A 93 -24.00 -13.78 1.09
C VAL A 93 -23.58 -14.75 2.18
N SER A 94 -23.99 -16.01 2.02
CA SER A 94 -23.63 -17.14 2.90
C SER A 94 -22.65 -18.12 2.27
N ASP A 95 -22.32 -17.95 1.00
CA ASP A 95 -21.42 -18.83 0.27
C ASP A 95 -19.97 -18.61 0.72
N GLY A 96 -19.25 -19.72 0.92
CA GLY A 96 -17.82 -19.64 1.21
C GLY A 96 -16.99 -19.19 0.00
N VAL A 97 -15.75 -18.79 0.27
CA VAL A 97 -14.76 -18.47 -0.77
C VAL A 97 -13.36 -18.86 -0.29
N HIS A 98 -12.58 -19.41 -1.19
CA HIS A 98 -11.14 -19.58 -0.98
C HIS A 98 -10.41 -18.41 -1.66
N LEU A 99 -9.67 -17.65 -0.86
CA LEU A 99 -8.77 -16.61 -1.31
C LEU A 99 -7.35 -17.16 -1.36
N HIS A 100 -6.72 -17.16 -2.52
CA HIS A 100 -5.29 -17.41 -2.65
C HIS A 100 -4.57 -16.09 -2.88
N LEU A 101 -3.71 -15.70 -1.92
CA LEU A 101 -2.90 -14.48 -1.97
C LEU A 101 -1.53 -14.83 -2.52
N HIS A 102 -1.07 -14.14 -3.57
CA HIS A 102 0.31 -14.21 -4.03
C HIS A 102 1.00 -12.89 -3.71
N LYS A 103 1.95 -12.95 -2.76
CA LYS A 103 2.65 -11.78 -2.23
C LYS A 103 3.72 -11.29 -3.20
N GLY A 104 3.72 -10.00 -3.45
CA GLY A 104 4.77 -9.31 -4.20
C GLY A 104 5.14 -7.96 -3.56
N VAL A 105 4.26 -7.41 -2.69
CA VAL A 105 4.55 -6.22 -1.88
C VAL A 105 5.19 -6.67 -0.56
N PRO A 106 6.30 -6.06 -0.12
CA PRO A 106 6.97 -6.41 1.13
C PRO A 106 6.04 -6.38 2.34
N VAL A 107 6.10 -7.42 3.17
CA VAL A 107 5.28 -7.55 4.37
C VAL A 107 5.83 -6.60 5.45
N ALA A 108 4.93 -5.83 6.10
CA ALA A 108 5.28 -4.83 7.13
C ALA A 108 6.35 -3.81 6.69
N GLY A 109 6.48 -3.58 5.38
CA GLY A 109 7.50 -2.71 4.77
C GLY A 109 7.08 -1.24 4.56
N GLY A 110 5.93 -0.80 5.06
CA GLY A 110 5.44 0.59 4.80
C GLY A 110 4.85 0.80 3.40
N MET A 111 4.71 -0.27 2.58
CA MET A 111 4.16 -0.24 1.22
C MET A 111 2.69 -0.75 1.14
N ALA A 112 2.07 -1.01 2.28
CA ALA A 112 0.66 -1.39 2.45
C ALA A 112 0.25 -2.73 1.81
N GLY A 113 1.11 -3.77 1.83
CA GLY A 113 0.83 -5.08 1.25
C GLY A 113 -0.45 -5.74 1.79
N GLY A 114 -0.65 -5.77 3.11
CA GLY A 114 -1.87 -6.32 3.72
C GLY A 114 -3.15 -5.55 3.34
N SER A 115 -3.04 -4.23 3.15
CA SER A 115 -4.15 -3.40 2.67
C SER A 115 -4.42 -3.64 1.17
N ALA A 116 -3.37 -3.95 0.39
CA ALA A 116 -3.52 -4.36 -1.01
C ALA A 116 -4.23 -5.72 -1.13
N ASP A 117 -3.89 -6.68 -0.24
CA ASP A 117 -4.61 -7.95 -0.13
C ASP A 117 -6.10 -7.72 0.16
N ALA A 118 -6.44 -6.83 1.11
CA ALA A 118 -7.82 -6.50 1.46
C ALA A 118 -8.57 -5.83 0.30
N ALA A 119 -7.96 -4.85 -0.36
CA ALA A 119 -8.55 -4.17 -1.52
C ALA A 119 -8.81 -5.15 -2.67
N ALA A 120 -7.85 -6.02 -2.96
CA ALA A 120 -8.01 -7.05 -3.96
C ALA A 120 -9.09 -8.08 -3.59
N ALA A 121 -9.15 -8.49 -2.32
CA ALA A 121 -10.15 -9.43 -1.82
C ALA A 121 -11.57 -8.86 -1.91
N LEU A 122 -11.79 -7.58 -1.53
CA LEU A 122 -13.08 -6.91 -1.69
C LEU A 122 -13.58 -7.00 -3.13
N LEU A 123 -12.75 -6.60 -4.09
CA LEU A 123 -13.11 -6.60 -5.50
C LEU A 123 -13.25 -8.02 -6.06
N ALA A 124 -12.40 -8.96 -5.62
CA ALA A 124 -12.45 -10.36 -6.05
C ALA A 124 -13.73 -11.04 -5.57
N CYS A 125 -14.12 -10.82 -4.31
CA CYS A 125 -15.34 -11.36 -3.71
C CYS A 125 -16.59 -10.74 -4.32
N ASP A 126 -16.63 -9.42 -4.52
CA ASP A 126 -17.74 -8.73 -5.19
C ASP A 126 -17.98 -9.32 -6.58
N ALA A 127 -16.92 -9.44 -7.38
CA ALA A 127 -17.01 -10.05 -8.71
C ALA A 127 -17.35 -11.55 -8.66
N PHE A 128 -16.78 -12.30 -7.69
CA PHE A 128 -17.00 -13.75 -7.58
C PHE A 128 -18.42 -14.09 -7.14
N TRP A 129 -18.93 -13.44 -6.12
CA TRP A 129 -20.30 -13.62 -5.64
C TRP A 129 -21.33 -12.92 -6.54
N GLY A 130 -20.89 -11.89 -7.30
CA GLY A 130 -21.76 -11.09 -8.16
C GLY A 130 -22.67 -10.17 -7.34
N THR A 131 -22.16 -9.62 -6.25
CA THR A 131 -22.91 -8.75 -5.34
C THR A 131 -23.21 -7.39 -5.98
N GLY A 132 -22.31 -6.90 -6.86
CA GLY A 132 -22.53 -5.71 -7.66
C GLY A 132 -22.59 -4.44 -6.83
N LEU A 133 -21.79 -4.35 -5.74
CA LEU A 133 -21.71 -3.16 -4.92
C LEU A 133 -21.19 -1.98 -5.74
N GLY A 134 -21.75 -0.81 -5.47
CA GLY A 134 -21.27 0.44 -6.02
C GLY A 134 -19.88 0.81 -5.51
N ARG A 135 -19.18 1.69 -6.26
CA ARG A 135 -17.84 2.13 -5.89
C ARG A 135 -17.78 2.75 -4.50
N GLU A 136 -18.79 3.53 -4.14
CA GLU A 136 -18.88 4.19 -2.83
C GLU A 136 -19.01 3.17 -1.69
N GLU A 137 -19.86 2.15 -1.87
CA GLU A 137 -20.06 1.10 -0.87
C GLU A 137 -18.77 0.25 -0.66
N LEU A 138 -18.03 -0.04 -1.74
CA LEU A 138 -16.74 -0.71 -1.64
C LEU A 138 -15.71 0.17 -0.92
N HIS A 139 -15.72 1.50 -1.14
CA HIS A 139 -14.85 2.44 -0.43
C HIS A 139 -15.19 2.55 1.06
N GLU A 140 -16.48 2.54 1.44
CA GLU A 140 -16.90 2.51 2.85
C GLU A 140 -16.34 1.25 3.55
N LEU A 141 -16.58 0.06 2.97
CA LEU A 141 -16.05 -1.19 3.50
C LEU A 141 -14.52 -1.18 3.60
N ALA A 142 -13.85 -0.60 2.61
CA ALA A 142 -12.40 -0.46 2.60
C ALA A 142 -11.89 0.42 3.76
N ALA A 143 -12.55 1.54 4.06
CA ALA A 143 -12.18 2.46 5.14
C ALA A 143 -12.30 1.80 6.53
N ASP A 144 -13.29 0.91 6.71
CA ASP A 144 -13.48 0.14 7.94
C ASP A 144 -12.40 -0.93 8.14
N LEU A 145 -11.80 -1.43 7.05
CA LEU A 145 -10.74 -2.44 7.11
C LEU A 145 -9.37 -1.84 7.44
N GLY A 146 -9.09 -0.63 6.95
CA GLY A 146 -7.84 0.06 7.19
C GLY A 146 -7.66 1.31 6.34
N SER A 147 -6.88 2.28 6.83
CA SER A 147 -6.72 3.62 6.22
C SER A 147 -6.14 3.59 4.80
N ASP A 148 -5.26 2.62 4.47
CA ASP A 148 -4.64 2.52 3.15
C ASP A 148 -5.51 1.74 2.14
N VAL A 149 -6.52 0.95 2.60
CA VAL A 149 -7.34 0.09 1.72
C VAL A 149 -8.12 0.90 0.67
N PRO A 150 -8.77 2.04 1.01
CA PRO A 150 -9.44 2.87 0.02
C PRO A 150 -8.52 3.37 -1.08
N PHE A 151 -7.28 3.76 -0.72
CA PHE A 151 -6.30 4.22 -1.71
C PHE A 151 -5.92 3.10 -2.69
N LEU A 152 -5.76 1.88 -2.21
CA LEU A 152 -5.36 0.76 -3.05
C LEU A 152 -6.48 0.25 -3.97
N LEU A 153 -7.75 0.53 -3.61
CA LEU A 153 -8.87 0.42 -4.55
C LEU A 153 -8.83 1.50 -5.64
N MET A 154 -8.49 2.75 -5.25
CA MET A 154 -8.47 3.89 -6.15
C MET A 154 -7.24 3.91 -7.06
N GLY A 155 -6.05 3.75 -6.48
CA GLY A 155 -4.77 3.81 -7.17
C GLY A 155 -4.38 5.21 -7.65
N GLN A 156 -3.52 5.27 -8.65
CA GLN A 156 -2.96 6.49 -9.24
C GLN A 156 -2.18 7.33 -8.20
N THR A 157 -2.44 8.63 -8.15
CA THR A 157 -1.90 9.55 -7.14
C THR A 157 -3.07 10.22 -6.43
N ALA A 158 -3.04 10.29 -5.11
CA ALA A 158 -4.08 10.90 -4.30
C ALA A 158 -3.53 11.64 -3.10
N VAL A 159 -4.27 12.66 -2.67
CA VAL A 159 -4.11 13.28 -1.35
C VAL A 159 -5.00 12.53 -0.37
N GLY A 160 -4.44 12.12 0.75
CA GLY A 160 -5.16 11.54 1.88
C GLY A 160 -5.16 12.49 3.07
N ALA A 161 -6.32 12.70 3.67
CA ALA A 161 -6.53 13.47 4.89
C ALA A 161 -7.16 12.59 5.99
N GLY A 162 -7.40 13.12 7.17
CA GLY A 162 -7.94 12.37 8.30
C GLY A 162 -6.93 11.36 8.82
N ARG A 163 -7.23 10.08 8.74
CA ARG A 163 -6.28 8.98 9.00
C ARG A 163 -5.52 8.55 7.74
N GLY A 164 -5.62 9.31 6.64
CA GLY A 164 -5.16 8.96 5.30
C GLY A 164 -6.26 8.33 4.43
N ASP A 165 -7.44 8.15 4.96
CA ASP A 165 -8.60 7.47 4.36
C ASP A 165 -9.54 8.41 3.59
N LEU A 166 -9.50 9.71 3.86
CA LEU A 166 -10.27 10.73 3.13
C LEU A 166 -9.50 11.14 1.87
N LEU A 167 -9.84 10.50 0.75
CA LEU A 167 -9.05 10.58 -0.48
C LEU A 167 -9.59 11.62 -1.47
N THR A 168 -8.64 12.37 -2.05
CA THR A 168 -8.90 13.24 -3.20
C THR A 168 -7.89 12.92 -4.30
N ALA A 169 -8.37 12.62 -5.51
CA ALA A 169 -7.48 12.34 -6.64
C ALA A 169 -6.58 13.53 -6.96
N ALA A 170 -5.29 13.28 -7.13
CA ALA A 170 -4.31 14.28 -7.50
C ALA A 170 -3.88 14.12 -8.96
N LEU A 171 -3.78 15.24 -9.68
CA LEU A 171 -3.25 15.22 -11.04
C LEU A 171 -1.73 14.98 -11.00
N SER A 172 -1.30 13.90 -11.62
CA SER A 172 0.10 13.56 -11.80
C SER A 172 0.38 13.31 -13.28
N ARG A 173 1.44 13.92 -13.83
CA ARG A 173 1.89 13.70 -15.20
C ARG A 173 3.20 12.94 -15.20
N GLY A 174 3.41 12.17 -16.26
CA GLY A 174 4.62 11.38 -16.45
C GLY A 174 4.59 10.05 -15.70
N GLU A 175 5.68 9.35 -15.77
CA GLU A 175 5.97 8.12 -15.07
C GLU A 175 7.16 8.33 -14.14
N TYR A 176 7.01 7.92 -12.90
CA TYR A 176 8.05 8.01 -11.86
C TYR A 176 8.65 6.63 -11.66
N HIS A 177 9.97 6.55 -11.58
CA HIS A 177 10.71 5.30 -11.45
C HIS A 177 11.35 5.23 -10.07
N TRP A 178 11.19 4.11 -9.41
CA TRP A 178 11.59 3.92 -8.02
C TRP A 178 12.54 2.75 -7.87
N ALA A 179 13.50 2.87 -6.95
CA ALA A 179 14.19 1.76 -6.32
C ALA A 179 13.79 1.72 -4.84
N PHE A 180 13.46 0.53 -4.34
CA PHE A 180 13.05 0.31 -2.95
C PHE A 180 14.06 -0.59 -2.26
N GLY A 181 14.72 -0.09 -1.23
CA GLY A 181 15.52 -0.90 -0.31
C GLY A 181 14.62 -1.44 0.80
N VAL A 182 14.42 -2.74 0.82
CA VAL A 182 13.50 -3.44 1.73
C VAL A 182 14.28 -4.12 2.84
N ARG A 183 13.76 -4.08 4.07
CA ARG A 183 14.28 -4.83 5.22
C ARG A 183 13.30 -5.94 5.58
N ASP A 184 13.84 -7.10 5.96
CA ASP A 184 13.02 -8.25 6.38
C ASP A 184 12.43 -8.04 7.78
N GLU A 185 13.15 -7.32 8.65
CA GLU A 185 12.64 -6.93 9.95
C GLU A 185 11.69 -5.73 9.79
N GLY A 186 10.38 -5.99 9.86
CA GLY A 186 9.34 -4.99 9.72
C GLY A 186 9.25 -4.05 10.93
N LEU A 187 8.79 -2.82 10.72
CA LEU A 187 8.43 -1.89 11.79
C LEU A 187 6.92 -1.88 12.02
N ALA A 188 6.53 -2.11 13.27
CA ALA A 188 5.11 -2.01 13.65
C ALA A 188 4.69 -0.53 13.65
N THR A 189 3.73 -0.17 12.81
CA THR A 189 3.24 1.22 12.66
C THR A 189 2.92 1.91 14.00
N PRO A 190 2.24 1.27 14.99
CA PRO A 190 2.00 1.90 16.28
C PRO A 190 3.28 2.29 17.03
N ARG A 191 4.32 1.45 16.94
CA ARG A 191 5.62 1.74 17.58
C ARG A 191 6.31 2.95 16.96
N VAL A 192 6.19 3.13 15.65
CA VAL A 192 6.78 4.29 14.96
C VAL A 192 6.05 5.58 15.37
N PHE A 193 4.73 5.56 15.53
CA PHE A 193 3.98 6.71 16.05
C PHE A 193 4.30 6.99 17.53
N GLU A 194 4.46 5.96 18.38
CA GLU A 194 4.91 6.14 19.76
C GLU A 194 6.29 6.80 19.84
N GLU A 195 7.23 6.38 18.98
CA GLU A 195 8.55 6.99 18.89
C GLU A 195 8.51 8.43 18.36
N PHE A 196 7.67 8.68 17.34
CA PHE A 196 7.41 10.04 16.84
C PHE A 196 6.92 10.96 17.95
N ASP A 197 6.00 10.50 18.80
CA ASP A 197 5.54 11.26 19.98
C ASP A 197 6.68 11.48 20.99
N ALA A 198 7.49 10.46 21.24
CA ALA A 198 8.64 10.53 22.15
C ALA A 198 9.71 11.53 21.69
N LEU A 199 9.90 11.66 20.38
CA LEU A 199 10.79 12.65 19.75
C LEU A 199 10.18 14.07 19.69
N GLY A 200 8.96 14.24 20.19
CA GLY A 200 8.28 15.54 20.26
C GLY A 200 7.36 15.85 19.07
N GLY A 201 7.12 14.90 18.19
CA GLY A 201 6.22 15.09 17.04
C GLY A 201 4.75 15.28 17.39
N GLY A 202 4.33 14.81 18.58
CA GLY A 202 2.95 14.92 19.07
C GLY A 202 2.58 16.28 19.69
N HIS A 203 3.43 17.31 19.59
CA HIS A 203 3.15 18.62 20.20
C HIS A 203 1.91 19.31 19.62
N PRO A 204 1.12 20.04 20.44
CA PRO A 204 -0.03 20.79 19.96
C PRO A 204 0.36 21.75 18.82
N GLY A 205 -0.42 21.71 17.75
CA GLY A 205 -0.20 22.53 16.55
C GLY A 205 -1.43 22.48 15.62
N PRO A 206 -1.36 23.17 14.49
CA PRO A 206 -2.41 23.04 13.47
C PRO A 206 -2.40 21.65 12.84
N GLU A 207 -3.55 21.24 12.30
CA GLU A 207 -3.60 20.04 11.44
C GLU A 207 -2.77 20.29 10.17
N PRO A 208 -2.09 19.25 9.65
CA PRO A 208 -1.26 19.41 8.48
C PRO A 208 -2.09 19.65 7.23
N ASP A 209 -1.68 20.64 6.44
CA ASP A 209 -2.25 20.94 5.14
C ASP A 209 -1.62 20.11 4.02
N ALA A 210 -2.34 20.00 2.89
CA ALA A 210 -1.82 19.35 1.69
C ALA A 210 -0.59 20.10 1.15
N ASP A 211 0.41 19.35 0.70
CA ASP A 211 1.64 19.91 0.11
C ASP A 211 1.38 20.44 -1.30
N VAL A 212 0.95 21.69 -1.38
CA VAL A 212 0.59 22.36 -2.64
C VAL A 212 1.77 22.41 -3.61
N THR A 213 3.00 22.58 -3.12
CA THR A 213 4.21 22.65 -3.95
C THR A 213 4.49 21.30 -4.61
N LEU A 214 4.37 20.21 -3.86
CA LEU A 214 4.50 18.86 -4.38
C LEU A 214 3.40 18.57 -5.42
N LEU A 215 2.15 18.97 -5.16
CA LEU A 215 1.06 18.79 -6.12
C LEU A 215 1.27 19.57 -7.41
N GLN A 216 1.88 20.77 -7.35
CA GLN A 216 2.27 21.53 -8.55
C GLN A 216 3.37 20.83 -9.34
N ALA A 217 4.40 20.28 -8.67
CA ALA A 217 5.47 19.51 -9.29
C ALA A 217 4.94 18.24 -9.99
N LEU A 218 4.04 17.50 -9.32
CA LEU A 218 3.36 16.33 -9.89
C LEU A 218 2.53 16.69 -11.13
N ARG A 219 1.77 17.78 -11.07
CA ARG A 219 0.97 18.28 -12.20
C ARG A 219 1.85 18.71 -13.38
N ALA A 220 3.03 19.25 -13.11
CA ALA A 220 4.01 19.62 -14.14
C ALA A 220 4.72 18.39 -14.73
N GLY A 221 4.79 17.27 -14.00
CA GLY A 221 5.61 16.11 -14.37
C GLY A 221 7.10 16.33 -14.12
N ASP A 222 7.44 17.21 -13.19
CA ASP A 222 8.81 17.58 -12.83
C ASP A 222 9.37 16.61 -11.78
N ALA A 223 9.93 15.50 -12.22
CA ALA A 223 10.47 14.48 -11.35
C ALA A 223 11.61 14.98 -10.43
N PRO A 224 12.57 15.83 -10.87
CA PRO A 224 13.53 16.48 -9.98
C PRO A 224 12.87 17.29 -8.86
N ALA A 225 11.87 18.12 -9.17
CA ALA A 225 11.15 18.89 -8.17
C ALA A 225 10.36 17.98 -7.21
N VAL A 226 9.72 16.91 -7.71
CA VAL A 226 9.06 15.90 -6.87
C VAL A 226 10.07 15.27 -5.91
N GLY A 227 11.26 14.88 -6.40
CA GLY A 227 12.32 14.28 -5.59
C GLY A 227 12.78 15.19 -4.46
N ALA A 228 12.99 16.47 -4.75
CA ALA A 228 13.40 17.48 -3.77
C ALA A 228 12.33 17.78 -2.70
N LEU A 229 11.08 17.39 -2.95
CA LEU A 229 9.92 17.63 -2.08
C LEU A 229 9.42 16.37 -1.37
N LEU A 230 10.10 15.22 -1.54
CA LEU A 230 9.78 14.02 -0.78
C LEU A 230 9.96 14.28 0.72
N HIS A 231 8.96 13.88 1.51
CA HIS A 231 8.94 14.19 2.92
C HIS A 231 8.17 13.15 3.74
N ASN A 232 8.68 12.84 4.94
CA ASN A 232 7.99 11.96 5.87
C ASN A 232 8.32 12.34 7.32
N ASP A 233 7.35 12.87 8.04
CA ASP A 233 7.51 13.26 9.46
C ASP A 233 7.83 12.05 10.36
N LEU A 234 7.50 10.82 9.96
CA LEU A 234 7.83 9.60 10.71
C LEU A 234 9.25 9.10 10.43
N GLN A 235 10.01 9.71 9.51
CA GLN A 235 11.31 9.19 9.10
C GLN A 235 12.32 9.14 10.25
N ASP A 236 12.41 10.18 11.06
CA ASP A 236 13.34 10.21 12.21
C ASP A 236 12.99 9.13 13.23
N ALA A 237 11.70 8.92 13.51
CA ALA A 237 11.23 7.85 14.38
C ALA A 237 11.53 6.44 13.81
N ALA A 238 11.35 6.26 12.49
CA ALA A 238 11.71 5.00 11.85
C ALA A 238 13.22 4.74 11.89
N VAL A 239 14.05 5.77 11.71
CA VAL A 239 15.51 5.69 11.80
C VAL A 239 15.96 5.38 13.23
N GLU A 240 15.33 5.98 14.25
CA GLU A 240 15.67 5.67 15.66
C GLU A 240 15.38 4.20 15.99
N LEU A 241 14.28 3.66 15.49
CA LEU A 241 13.91 2.26 15.69
C LEU A 241 14.70 1.29 14.80
N ALA A 242 15.20 1.74 13.65
CA ALA A 242 15.98 0.95 12.69
C ALA A 242 17.17 1.77 12.14
N PRO A 243 18.25 1.96 12.90
CA PRO A 243 19.37 2.84 12.53
C PRO A 243 20.04 2.50 11.20
N GLY A 244 19.97 1.26 10.75
CA GLY A 244 20.49 0.84 9.44
C GLY A 244 19.82 1.53 8.24
N LEU A 245 18.68 2.22 8.44
CA LEU A 245 18.03 3.01 7.39
C LEU A 245 18.87 4.22 6.97
N VAL A 246 19.68 4.79 7.87
CA VAL A 246 20.58 5.91 7.54
C VAL A 246 21.52 5.54 6.41
N GLU A 247 22.11 4.35 6.47
CA GLU A 247 23.04 3.87 5.44
C GLU A 247 22.31 3.59 4.12
N THR A 248 21.09 3.02 4.19
CA THR A 248 20.28 2.78 2.99
C THR A 248 19.90 4.10 2.30
N LEU A 249 19.50 5.12 3.06
CA LEU A 249 19.22 6.47 2.54
C LEU A 249 20.45 7.07 1.87
N ALA A 250 21.61 7.06 2.57
CA ALA A 250 22.85 7.62 2.07
C ALA A 250 23.33 6.95 0.77
N VAL A 251 23.33 5.62 0.70
CA VAL A 251 23.73 4.88 -0.52
C VAL A 251 22.83 5.23 -1.71
N ALA A 252 21.51 5.39 -1.48
CA ALA A 252 20.60 5.79 -2.54
C ALA A 252 20.86 7.23 -3.04
N GLU A 253 21.16 8.17 -2.11
CA GLU A 253 21.55 9.54 -2.44
C GLU A 253 22.85 9.58 -3.23
N ASP A 254 23.89 8.86 -2.77
CA ASP A 254 25.21 8.78 -3.42
C ASP A 254 25.11 8.14 -4.82
N ALA A 255 24.15 7.24 -5.04
CA ALA A 255 23.84 6.69 -6.36
C ALA A 255 23.09 7.70 -7.27
N GLY A 256 22.83 8.91 -6.78
CA GLY A 256 22.26 10.04 -7.52
C GLY A 256 20.74 10.01 -7.63
N ALA A 257 20.02 9.42 -6.69
CA ALA A 257 18.56 9.51 -6.59
C ALA A 257 18.12 10.99 -6.64
N LEU A 258 16.98 11.26 -7.25
CA LEU A 258 16.38 12.62 -7.27
C LEU A 258 15.86 13.03 -5.89
N GLY A 259 15.59 12.07 -5.03
CA GLY A 259 15.20 12.20 -3.66
C GLY A 259 15.00 10.82 -3.05
N VAL A 260 15.13 10.74 -1.73
CA VAL A 260 14.96 9.51 -0.96
C VAL A 260 14.05 9.76 0.22
N VAL A 261 13.30 8.76 0.63
CA VAL A 261 12.38 8.85 1.76
C VAL A 261 12.07 7.46 2.33
N VAL A 262 11.84 7.37 3.62
CA VAL A 262 11.25 6.17 4.23
C VAL A 262 9.76 6.11 3.83
N SER A 263 9.29 4.99 3.32
CA SER A 263 7.89 4.81 2.89
C SER A 263 6.97 4.55 4.09
N GLY A 264 6.05 5.48 4.37
CA GLY A 264 5.11 5.37 5.49
C GLY A 264 5.83 5.24 6.83
N SER A 265 5.44 4.24 7.64
CA SER A 265 6.15 3.92 8.89
C SER A 265 7.46 3.16 8.68
N GLY A 266 7.84 2.88 7.43
CA GLY A 266 9.03 2.11 7.11
C GLY A 266 8.87 0.59 7.33
N PRO A 267 9.97 -0.16 7.30
CA PRO A 267 11.37 0.28 7.11
C PRO A 267 11.86 0.36 5.65
N THR A 268 10.97 0.30 4.67
CA THR A 268 11.38 0.41 3.26
C THR A 268 11.85 1.84 2.93
N VAL A 269 13.02 1.96 2.33
CA VAL A 269 13.53 3.22 1.75
C VAL A 269 13.12 3.28 0.28
N ALA A 270 12.45 4.35 -0.11
CA ALA A 270 12.07 4.64 -1.48
C ALA A 270 12.99 5.71 -2.09
N ALA A 271 13.64 5.40 -3.19
CA ALA A 271 14.52 6.29 -3.93
C ALA A 271 13.93 6.60 -5.31
N LEU A 272 13.65 7.88 -5.57
CA LEU A 272 13.15 8.34 -6.86
C LEU A 272 14.29 8.48 -7.87
N ALA A 273 14.13 7.83 -9.01
CA ALA A 273 15.12 7.81 -10.09
C ALA A 273 14.68 8.67 -11.28
N ARG A 274 15.65 9.12 -12.10
CA ARG A 274 15.42 9.89 -13.32
C ARG A 274 14.80 9.07 -14.45
N SER A 275 14.97 7.75 -14.42
CA SER A 275 14.51 6.82 -15.45
C SER A 275 14.49 5.40 -14.89
N ARG A 276 13.88 4.46 -15.61
CA ARG A 276 13.92 3.03 -15.31
C ARG A 276 15.35 2.49 -15.20
N GLN A 277 16.25 2.87 -16.11
CA GLN A 277 17.67 2.47 -16.09
C GLN A 277 18.36 3.00 -14.83
N HIS A 278 18.07 4.25 -14.46
CA HIS A 278 18.64 4.84 -13.25
C HIS A 278 18.12 4.16 -11.97
N ALA A 279 16.85 3.74 -11.93
CA ALA A 279 16.34 2.94 -10.81
C ALA A 279 17.11 1.63 -10.64
N LEU A 280 17.48 0.96 -11.73
CA LEU A 280 18.33 -0.25 -11.70
C LEU A 280 19.75 0.05 -11.20
N VAL A 281 20.33 1.23 -11.52
CA VAL A 281 21.64 1.63 -11.01
C VAL A 281 21.58 1.85 -9.49
N ILE A 282 20.56 2.56 -8.99
CA ILE A 282 20.35 2.77 -7.55
C ILE A 282 20.14 1.42 -6.85
N ALA A 283 19.30 0.54 -7.43
CA ALA A 283 19.07 -0.80 -6.89
C ALA A 283 20.35 -1.64 -6.80
N ALA A 284 21.19 -1.59 -7.83
CA ALA A 284 22.47 -2.27 -7.83
C ALA A 284 23.45 -1.72 -6.79
N ALA A 285 23.46 -0.39 -6.56
CA ALA A 285 24.26 0.25 -5.52
C ALA A 285 23.83 -0.20 -4.11
N MET A 286 22.52 -0.18 -3.80
CA MET A 286 21.99 -0.68 -2.54
C MET A 286 22.33 -2.17 -2.31
N THR A 287 22.18 -2.99 -3.35
CA THR A 287 22.50 -4.42 -3.28
C THR A 287 23.99 -4.66 -3.06
N ALA A 288 24.86 -3.96 -3.78
CA ALA A 288 26.30 -4.09 -3.67
C ALA A 288 26.83 -3.62 -2.30
N ALA A 289 26.22 -2.60 -1.72
CA ALA A 289 26.53 -2.09 -0.39
C ALA A 289 25.97 -3.01 0.72
N GLY A 290 25.03 -3.90 0.45
CA GLY A 290 24.39 -4.76 1.43
C GLY A 290 23.52 -4.04 2.44
N VAL A 291 22.99 -2.85 2.08
CA VAL A 291 22.22 -1.97 2.97
C VAL A 291 20.72 -2.29 3.01
N ALA A 292 20.29 -3.29 2.28
CA ALA A 292 18.92 -3.79 2.25
C ALA A 292 18.91 -5.31 2.09
N ASP A 293 17.92 -5.99 2.67
CA ASP A 293 17.79 -7.45 2.58
C ASP A 293 17.30 -7.88 1.20
N SER A 294 16.46 -7.04 0.58
CA SER A 294 16.08 -7.15 -0.82
C SER A 294 15.90 -5.79 -1.47
N VAL A 295 16.00 -5.72 -2.80
CA VAL A 295 15.82 -4.47 -3.55
C VAL A 295 14.85 -4.70 -4.70
N LEU A 296 13.85 -3.83 -4.80
CA LEU A 296 12.83 -3.86 -5.84
C LEU A 296 12.92 -2.60 -6.70
N THR A 297 12.49 -2.69 -7.96
CA THR A 297 12.26 -1.51 -8.81
C THR A 297 10.82 -1.48 -9.25
N ALA A 298 10.25 -0.30 -9.32
CA ALA A 298 8.88 -0.11 -9.76
C ALA A 298 8.70 1.21 -10.51
N SER A 299 7.57 1.37 -11.15
CA SER A 299 7.10 2.64 -11.68
C SER A 299 5.71 3.00 -11.13
N GLY A 300 5.39 4.28 -11.19
CA GLY A 300 4.10 4.84 -10.79
C GLY A 300 3.84 6.16 -11.51
N PRO A 301 2.60 6.65 -11.47
CA PRO A 301 1.43 6.05 -10.86
C PRO A 301 0.86 4.89 -11.69
N VAL A 302 0.23 3.92 -11.00
CA VAL A 302 -0.48 2.80 -11.62
C VAL A 302 -1.95 2.74 -11.15
N PRO A 303 -2.87 2.09 -11.90
CA PRO A 303 -4.24 1.87 -11.46
C PRO A 303 -4.32 1.10 -10.14
N GLY A 304 -5.39 1.32 -9.38
CA GLY A 304 -5.72 0.57 -8.18
C GLY A 304 -6.14 -0.88 -8.47
N ALA A 305 -6.73 -1.52 -7.47
CA ALA A 305 -7.20 -2.89 -7.58
C ALA A 305 -8.10 -3.08 -8.79
N ARG A 306 -7.84 -4.13 -9.57
CA ARG A 306 -8.60 -4.44 -10.79
C ARG A 306 -8.66 -5.92 -11.06
N VAL A 307 -9.78 -6.35 -11.64
CA VAL A 307 -9.89 -7.71 -12.18
C VAL A 307 -8.93 -7.86 -13.36
N VAL A 308 -8.16 -8.93 -13.37
CA VAL A 308 -7.22 -9.26 -14.46
C VAL A 308 -7.64 -10.56 -15.14
N ALA A 309 -7.48 -10.60 -16.47
CA ALA A 309 -7.73 -11.82 -17.23
C ALA A 309 -6.63 -12.86 -16.96
N GLY A 310 -6.94 -14.15 -17.08
CA GLY A 310 -6.02 -15.23 -16.74
C GLY A 310 -4.69 -15.30 -17.54
N SER A 311 -4.51 -14.45 -18.55
CA SER A 311 -3.29 -14.35 -19.37
C SER A 311 -2.26 -13.33 -18.85
N ASP A 312 -2.57 -12.52 -17.83
CA ASP A 312 -1.68 -11.46 -17.31
C ASP A 312 -0.78 -11.93 -16.15
N VAL A 313 -0.55 -13.25 -16.08
CA VAL A 313 0.36 -13.86 -15.09
C VAL A 313 1.76 -13.93 -15.70
N LEU A 314 2.70 -13.26 -15.06
CA LEU A 314 4.14 -13.45 -15.29
C LEU A 314 4.63 -14.65 -14.48
#